data_b68d4d2adf477f745d2509403f8d32cd
#
_entry.id   b68d4d2adf477f745d2509403f8d32cd
#
_cell.length_a   1.000
_cell.length_b   1.000
_cell.length_c   1.000
_cell.angle_alpha   90.00
_cell.angle_beta   90.00
_cell.angle_gamma   90.00
#
_symmetry.space_group_name_H-M   'P 1'
#
loop_
_entity.id
_entity.type
_entity.pdbx_description
1 polymer ?
#
loop_
_entity_poly.entity_id
_entity_poly.type
_entity_poly.pdbx_seq_one_letter_code
_entity_poly.pdbx_strand_id
1 'polypeptide(L)'
;AISLKFNISKFIIGMTVVAFATSIPELIVSINAAINNSPSIAINNVIGSNIANIGLVLALISILSPIVVSNSFYKKDWPIMFVFSILVYLFSKNDNIINQFEGIILLLFLILFVVYFLRKSEFANSALRRALGEEKYSEAIRIGNEEISGSIDENLYLVSNTKIFIWLIISSLSLY
;
A
#
# COMPACT_ATOMS: atom_id res chain seq x y z
N ALA A 1 -8.73 -14.99 7.72
CA ALA A 1 -8.05 -15.73 8.79
C ALA A 1 -7.26 -14.85 9.77
N ILE A 2 -6.26 -14.05 9.30
CA ILE A 2 -5.40 -13.22 10.18
C ILE A 2 -6.20 -12.10 10.86
N SER A 3 -7.04 -11.38 10.12
CA SER A 3 -7.87 -10.28 10.66
C SER A 3 -8.78 -10.73 11.79
N LEU A 4 -9.42 -11.89 11.65
CA LEU A 4 -10.31 -12.45 12.67
C LEU A 4 -9.53 -12.93 13.90
N LYS A 5 -8.34 -13.52 13.71
CA LYS A 5 -7.51 -14.02 14.80
C LYS A 5 -6.96 -12.92 15.70
N PHE A 6 -6.67 -11.76 15.14
CA PHE A 6 -6.10 -10.61 15.86
C PHE A 6 -7.08 -9.46 16.08
N ASN A 7 -8.37 -9.61 15.72
CA ASN A 7 -9.37 -8.56 15.81
C ASN A 7 -8.94 -7.24 15.14
N ILE A 8 -8.25 -7.34 14.00
CA ILE A 8 -7.75 -6.21 13.21
C ILE A 8 -8.59 -6.11 11.94
N SER A 9 -8.94 -4.89 11.53
CA SER A 9 -9.69 -4.71 10.29
C SER A 9 -8.90 -5.19 9.07
N LYS A 10 -9.57 -5.78 8.08
CA LYS A 10 -8.94 -6.19 6.81
C LYS A 10 -8.27 -5.03 6.09
N PHE A 11 -8.80 -3.80 6.24
CA PHE A 11 -8.23 -2.59 5.69
C PHE A 11 -6.81 -2.32 6.21
N ILE A 12 -6.59 -2.44 7.53
CA ILE A 12 -5.26 -2.24 8.13
C ILE A 12 -4.27 -3.30 7.65
N ILE A 13 -4.71 -4.56 7.56
CA ILE A 13 -3.87 -5.64 7.02
C ILE A 13 -3.51 -5.37 5.56
N GLY A 14 -4.48 -4.94 4.74
CA GLY A 14 -4.23 -4.57 3.35
C GLY A 14 -3.23 -3.41 3.22
N MET A 15 -3.41 -2.35 3.99
CA MET A 15 -2.52 -1.19 3.96
C MET A 15 -1.10 -1.44 4.49
N THR A 16 -0.91 -2.47 5.31
CA THR A 16 0.41 -2.74 5.91
C THR A 16 1.03 -4.02 5.34
N VAL A 17 0.45 -5.17 5.66
CA VAL A 17 1.04 -6.47 5.32
C VAL A 17 1.01 -6.72 3.81
N VAL A 18 -0.12 -6.46 3.16
CA VAL A 18 -0.24 -6.70 1.70
C VAL A 18 0.60 -5.71 0.93
N ALA A 19 0.55 -4.41 1.28
CA ALA A 19 1.37 -3.40 0.63
C ALA A 19 2.86 -3.69 0.77
N PHE A 20 3.32 -4.10 1.96
CA PHE A 20 4.71 -4.50 2.16
C PHE A 20 5.06 -5.75 1.35
N ALA A 21 4.22 -6.79 1.38
CA ALA A 21 4.46 -8.04 0.66
C ALA A 21 4.52 -7.84 -0.86
N THR A 22 3.69 -6.97 -1.41
CA THR A 22 3.71 -6.65 -2.85
C THR A 22 4.92 -5.83 -3.28
N SER A 23 5.56 -5.10 -2.37
CA SER A 23 6.77 -4.31 -2.64
C SER A 23 8.08 -5.06 -2.34
N ILE A 24 8.02 -6.31 -1.87
CA ILE A 24 9.22 -7.14 -1.63
C ILE A 24 10.02 -7.39 -2.91
N PRO A 25 9.42 -7.75 -4.06
CA PRO A 25 10.16 -7.97 -5.31
C PRO A 25 10.98 -6.73 -5.71
N GLU A 26 10.36 -5.54 -5.67
CA GLU A 26 11.03 -4.29 -6.00
C GLU A 26 12.16 -3.97 -5.02
N LEU A 27 11.96 -4.26 -3.74
CA LEU A 27 12.99 -4.09 -2.72
C LEU A 27 14.21 -4.98 -3.00
N ILE A 28 13.98 -6.26 -3.31
CA ILE A 28 15.05 -7.22 -3.62
C ILE A 28 15.84 -6.78 -4.86
N VAL A 29 15.14 -6.40 -5.92
CA VAL A 29 15.78 -5.90 -7.17
C VAL A 29 16.60 -4.66 -6.90
N SER A 30 16.05 -3.68 -6.16
CA SER A 30 16.73 -2.41 -5.86
C SER A 30 17.95 -2.62 -4.96
N ILE A 31 17.87 -3.48 -3.93
CA ILE A 31 19.01 -3.82 -3.07
C ILE A 31 20.10 -4.52 -3.89
N ASN A 32 19.73 -5.51 -4.71
CA ASN A 32 20.70 -6.22 -5.55
C ASN A 32 21.39 -5.29 -6.54
N ALA A 33 20.65 -4.40 -7.18
CA ALA A 33 21.20 -3.39 -8.07
C ALA A 33 22.17 -2.44 -7.33
N ALA A 34 21.83 -1.99 -6.14
CA ALA A 34 22.67 -1.12 -5.33
C ALA A 34 23.99 -1.83 -4.93
N ILE A 35 23.92 -3.08 -4.49
CA ILE A 35 25.11 -3.89 -4.12
C ILE A 35 26.03 -4.09 -5.34
N ASN A 36 25.47 -4.25 -6.53
CA ASN A 36 26.22 -4.43 -7.78
C ASN A 36 26.63 -3.09 -8.44
N ASN A 37 26.66 -1.99 -7.67
CA ASN A 37 27.04 -0.66 -8.16
C ASN A 37 26.25 -0.18 -9.39
N SER A 38 24.97 -0.51 -9.43
CA SER A 38 24.05 -0.11 -10.50
C SER A 38 22.90 0.75 -9.94
N PRO A 39 23.19 1.93 -9.35
CA PRO A 39 22.18 2.76 -8.65
C PRO A 39 21.07 3.23 -9.59
N SER A 40 21.35 3.43 -10.86
CA SER A 40 20.35 3.81 -11.86
C SER A 40 19.25 2.74 -12.01
N ILE A 41 19.60 1.47 -11.94
CA ILE A 41 18.61 0.37 -11.98
C ILE A 41 17.76 0.41 -10.72
N ALA A 42 18.36 0.60 -9.53
CA ALA A 42 17.62 0.69 -8.28
C ALA A 42 16.59 1.83 -8.28
N ILE A 43 16.99 3.03 -8.67
CA ILE A 43 16.10 4.20 -8.73
C ILE A 43 15.02 4.02 -9.79
N ASN A 44 15.38 3.59 -10.99
CA ASN A 44 14.42 3.39 -12.07
C ASN A 44 13.41 2.28 -11.76
N ASN A 45 13.81 1.22 -11.06
CA ASN A 45 12.90 0.17 -10.61
C ASN A 45 11.84 0.75 -9.65
N VAL A 46 12.24 1.55 -8.66
CA VAL A 46 11.30 2.17 -7.71
C VAL A 46 10.38 3.18 -8.38
N ILE A 47 10.91 4.07 -9.22
CA ILE A 47 10.10 5.06 -9.94
C ILE A 47 9.20 4.37 -10.95
N GLY A 48 9.72 3.41 -11.71
CA GLY A 48 8.98 2.68 -12.74
C GLY A 48 7.81 1.89 -12.17
N SER A 49 8.01 1.18 -11.05
CA SER A 49 6.92 0.45 -10.39
C SER A 49 5.81 1.38 -9.89
N ASN A 50 6.15 2.54 -9.34
CA ASN A 50 5.14 3.54 -8.93
C ASN A 50 4.36 4.10 -10.14
N ILE A 51 5.05 4.41 -11.25
CA ILE A 51 4.39 4.86 -12.48
C ILE A 51 3.47 3.76 -13.04
N ALA A 52 3.92 2.50 -13.05
CA ALA A 52 3.11 1.38 -13.50
C ALA A 52 1.89 1.16 -12.60
N ASN A 53 2.05 1.22 -11.29
CA ASN A 53 0.95 1.06 -10.34
C ASN A 53 -0.13 2.15 -10.49
N ILE A 54 0.27 3.40 -10.74
CA ILE A 54 -0.68 4.51 -10.92
C ILE A 54 -1.17 4.57 -12.37
N GLY A 55 -0.26 4.60 -13.33
CA GLY A 55 -0.58 4.86 -14.73
C GLY A 55 -1.19 3.65 -15.46
N LEU A 56 -0.86 2.43 -15.02
CA LEU A 56 -1.40 1.21 -15.64
C LEU A 56 -2.44 0.55 -14.74
N VAL A 57 -2.04 0.10 -13.54
CA VAL A 57 -2.92 -0.72 -12.69
C VAL A 57 -4.13 0.08 -12.21
N LEU A 58 -3.91 1.23 -11.57
CA LEU A 58 -5.00 2.06 -11.05
C LEU A 58 -5.88 2.61 -12.18
N ALA A 59 -5.29 3.03 -13.30
CA ALA A 59 -6.04 3.51 -14.45
C ALA A 59 -6.94 2.42 -15.06
N LEU A 60 -6.42 1.20 -15.22
CA LEU A 60 -7.21 0.08 -15.75
C LEU A 60 -8.35 -0.32 -14.81
N ILE A 61 -8.08 -0.37 -13.50
CA ILE A 61 -9.13 -0.67 -12.51
C ILE A 61 -10.22 0.40 -12.56
N SER A 62 -9.86 1.69 -12.66
CA SER A 62 -10.84 2.77 -12.70
C SER A 62 -11.70 2.80 -13.97
N ILE A 63 -11.20 2.26 -15.08
CA ILE A 63 -11.98 2.06 -16.31
C ILE A 63 -12.99 0.92 -16.13
N LEU A 64 -12.60 -0.14 -15.43
CA LEU A 64 -13.46 -1.32 -15.23
C LEU A 64 -14.50 -1.12 -14.13
N SER A 65 -14.16 -0.36 -13.09
CA SER A 65 -15.03 -0.10 -11.96
C SER A 65 -14.73 1.26 -11.34
N PRO A 66 -15.74 2.09 -11.03
CA PRO A 66 -15.53 3.36 -10.36
C PRO A 66 -14.85 3.17 -8.99
N ILE A 67 -13.78 3.91 -8.74
CA ILE A 67 -13.08 3.88 -7.46
C ILE A 67 -13.61 5.01 -6.58
N VAL A 68 -14.24 4.64 -5.46
CA VAL A 68 -14.70 5.61 -4.47
C VAL A 68 -13.53 6.06 -3.59
N VAL A 69 -13.17 7.32 -3.70
CA VAL A 69 -12.09 7.91 -2.91
C VAL A 69 -12.65 8.61 -1.66
N SER A 70 -12.19 8.19 -0.49
CA SER A 70 -12.66 8.75 0.78
C SER A 70 -12.14 10.18 1.01
N ASN A 71 -12.93 11.02 1.72
CA ASN A 71 -12.48 12.35 2.13
C ASN A 71 -11.24 12.32 3.03
N SER A 72 -11.01 11.22 3.74
CA SER A 72 -9.82 11.01 4.56
C SER A 72 -8.55 10.93 3.72
N PHE A 73 -8.64 10.32 2.54
CA PHE A 73 -7.53 10.22 1.60
C PHE A 73 -7.00 11.61 1.21
N TYR A 74 -7.88 12.51 0.76
CA TYR A 74 -7.48 13.87 0.33
C TYR A 74 -6.88 14.70 1.44
N LYS A 75 -7.37 14.52 2.69
CA LYS A 75 -6.95 15.36 3.82
C LYS A 75 -5.72 14.85 4.55
N LYS A 76 -5.41 13.55 4.46
CA LYS A 76 -4.35 12.92 5.26
C LYS A 76 -3.34 12.17 4.41
N ASP A 77 -3.80 11.22 3.61
CA ASP A 77 -2.91 10.28 2.94
C ASP A 77 -2.20 10.94 1.75
N TRP A 78 -2.93 11.68 0.92
CA TRP A 78 -2.38 12.39 -0.21
C TRP A 78 -1.31 13.44 0.16
N PRO A 79 -1.53 14.33 1.17
CA PRO A 79 -0.50 15.29 1.57
C PRO A 79 0.78 14.61 2.07
N ILE A 80 0.68 13.49 2.79
CA ILE A 80 1.83 12.74 3.26
C ILE A 80 2.62 12.17 2.08
N MET A 81 1.94 11.51 1.13
CA MET A 81 2.56 11.03 -0.10
C MET A 81 3.28 12.16 -0.85
N PHE A 82 2.63 13.31 -0.98
CA PHE A 82 3.19 14.48 -1.68
C PHE A 82 4.46 14.99 -1.00
N VAL A 83 4.47 15.11 0.33
CA VAL A 83 5.67 15.50 1.10
C VAL A 83 6.81 14.52 0.88
N PHE A 84 6.56 13.20 0.94
CA PHE A 84 7.58 12.19 0.66
C PHE A 84 8.13 12.29 -0.76
N SER A 85 7.27 12.51 -1.75
CA SER A 85 7.69 12.68 -3.14
C SER A 85 8.58 13.91 -3.33
N ILE A 86 8.25 15.02 -2.68
CA ILE A 86 9.09 16.24 -2.68
C ILE A 86 10.44 15.97 -2.01
N LEU A 87 10.48 15.27 -0.87
CA LEU A 87 11.74 14.96 -0.19
C LEU A 87 12.66 14.11 -1.08
N VAL A 88 12.13 13.06 -1.70
CA VAL A 88 12.90 12.22 -2.64
C VAL A 88 13.41 13.05 -3.82
N TYR A 89 12.56 13.93 -4.38
CA TYR A 89 12.94 14.82 -5.48
C TYR A 89 14.07 15.79 -5.07
N LEU A 90 13.97 16.41 -3.89
CA LEU A 90 14.98 17.35 -3.40
C LEU A 90 16.33 16.66 -3.18
N PHE A 91 16.34 15.48 -2.57
CA PHE A 91 17.56 14.71 -2.36
C PHE A 91 18.17 14.25 -3.69
N SER A 92 17.34 13.81 -4.62
CA SER A 92 17.82 13.40 -5.96
C SER A 92 18.36 14.56 -6.78
N LYS A 93 17.88 15.80 -6.57
CA LYS A 93 18.29 16.98 -7.35
C LYS A 93 19.65 17.53 -6.95
N ASN A 94 20.09 17.32 -5.71
CA ASN A 94 21.28 17.99 -5.18
C ASN A 94 22.56 17.59 -5.96
N ASP A 95 22.81 16.27 -6.09
CA ASP A 95 23.99 15.72 -6.78
C ASP A 95 23.63 14.64 -7.80
N ASN A 96 22.35 14.45 -8.15
CA ASN A 96 21.82 13.32 -8.91
C ASN A 96 22.14 11.95 -8.28
N ILE A 97 22.47 11.94 -6.98
CA ILE A 97 22.82 10.76 -6.21
C ILE A 97 22.12 10.88 -4.85
N ILE A 98 21.44 9.85 -4.42
CA ILE A 98 20.94 9.75 -3.05
C ILE A 98 22.05 9.12 -2.22
N ASN A 99 22.66 9.89 -1.34
CA ASN A 99 23.73 9.42 -0.48
C ASN A 99 23.20 8.62 0.73
N GLN A 100 24.11 7.97 1.48
CA GLN A 100 23.73 7.13 2.61
C GLN A 100 22.97 7.89 3.72
N PHE A 101 23.32 9.14 3.97
CA PHE A 101 22.64 9.97 4.98
C PHE A 101 21.21 10.27 4.57
N GLU A 102 20.98 10.62 3.32
CA GLU A 102 19.66 10.90 2.78
C GLU A 102 18.79 9.63 2.78
N GLY A 103 19.39 8.48 2.42
CA GLY A 103 18.75 7.18 2.51
C GLY A 103 18.34 6.83 3.95
N ILE A 104 19.18 7.06 4.93
CA ILE A 104 18.89 6.85 6.36
C ILE A 104 17.75 7.77 6.81
N ILE A 105 17.75 9.03 6.40
CA ILE A 105 16.68 9.99 6.73
C ILE A 105 15.35 9.50 6.16
N LEU A 106 15.31 9.10 4.88
CA LEU A 106 14.09 8.56 4.27
C LEU A 106 13.59 7.31 4.98
N LEU A 107 14.50 6.40 5.37
CA LEU A 107 14.15 5.19 6.12
C LEU A 107 13.58 5.52 7.50
N LEU A 108 14.20 6.47 8.23
CA LEU A 108 13.68 6.93 9.52
C LEU A 108 12.29 7.56 9.39
N PHE A 109 12.06 8.38 8.38
CA PHE A 109 10.74 8.93 8.10
C PHE A 109 9.72 7.84 7.82
N LEU A 110 10.08 6.81 7.03
CA LEU A 110 9.20 5.67 6.77
C LEU A 110 8.85 4.93 8.06
N ILE A 111 9.85 4.63 8.90
CA ILE A 111 9.64 3.94 10.18
C ILE A 111 8.72 4.78 11.09
N LEU A 112 8.98 6.07 11.22
CA LEU A 112 8.16 6.97 12.01
C LEU A 112 6.72 7.04 11.48
N PHE A 113 6.54 7.09 10.17
CA PHE A 113 5.22 7.06 9.55
C PHE A 113 4.47 5.76 9.85
N VAL A 114 5.12 4.61 9.69
CA VAL A 114 4.50 3.31 10.00
C VAL A 114 4.13 3.21 11.47
N VAL A 115 5.04 3.60 12.37
CA VAL A 115 4.77 3.60 13.82
C VAL A 115 3.61 4.55 14.17
N TYR A 116 3.60 5.75 13.60
CA TYR A 116 2.50 6.71 13.79
C TYR A 116 1.17 6.13 13.31
N PHE A 117 1.16 5.53 12.13
CA PHE A 117 -0.05 4.93 11.54
C PHE A 117 -0.58 3.78 12.39
N LEU A 118 0.29 2.86 12.83
CA LEU A 118 -0.10 1.73 13.68
C LEU A 118 -0.63 2.19 15.03
N ARG A 119 0.07 3.11 15.70
CA ARG A 119 -0.39 3.65 17.01
C ARG A 119 -1.72 4.36 16.90
N LYS A 120 -1.92 5.14 15.85
CA LYS A 120 -3.19 5.82 15.60
C LYS A 120 -4.33 4.84 15.38
N SER A 121 -4.08 3.76 14.67
CA SER A 121 -5.04 2.68 14.44
C SER A 121 -5.39 1.96 15.74
N GLU A 122 -4.40 1.60 16.56
CA GLU A 122 -4.63 0.98 17.87
C GLU A 122 -5.39 1.89 18.82
N PHE A 123 -5.08 3.18 18.84
CA PHE A 123 -5.80 4.15 19.65
C PHE A 123 -7.27 4.26 19.24
N ALA A 124 -7.55 4.37 17.93
CA ALA A 124 -8.91 4.41 17.42
C ALA A 124 -9.69 3.11 17.75
N ASN A 125 -9.07 1.95 17.58
CA ASN A 125 -9.67 0.67 17.92
C ASN A 125 -9.93 0.53 19.42
N SER A 126 -9.00 0.96 20.27
CA SER A 126 -9.16 0.92 21.73
C SER A 126 -10.24 1.89 22.23
N ALA A 127 -10.35 3.06 21.63
CA ALA A 127 -11.41 4.01 21.93
C ALA A 127 -12.79 3.46 21.52
N LEU A 128 -12.90 2.86 20.33
CA LEU A 128 -14.13 2.24 19.85
C LEU A 128 -14.53 1.04 20.72
N ARG A 129 -13.57 0.20 21.09
CA ARG A 129 -13.78 -0.93 22.01
C ARG A 129 -14.30 -0.49 23.37
N ARG A 130 -13.77 0.61 23.94
CA ARG A 130 -14.25 1.18 25.20
C ARG A 130 -15.65 1.77 25.08
N ALA A 131 -15.97 2.40 23.95
CA ALA A 131 -17.27 3.03 23.73
C ALA A 131 -18.40 2.02 23.51
N LEU A 132 -18.13 0.93 22.77
CA LEU A 132 -19.13 -0.08 22.41
C LEU A 132 -19.19 -1.26 23.38
N GLY A 133 -18.14 -1.50 24.14
CA GLY A 133 -17.92 -2.75 24.87
C GLY A 133 -17.37 -3.85 23.95
N GLU A 134 -16.79 -4.89 24.55
CA GLU A 134 -16.04 -5.95 23.84
C GLU A 134 -16.93 -6.72 22.84
N GLU A 135 -18.15 -7.05 23.25
CA GLU A 135 -19.07 -7.86 22.45
C GLU A 135 -19.53 -7.11 21.18
N LYS A 136 -20.02 -5.87 21.33
CA LYS A 136 -20.47 -5.05 20.19
C LYS A 136 -19.32 -4.64 19.28
N TYR A 137 -18.13 -4.43 19.85
CA TYR A 137 -16.93 -4.15 19.05
C TYR A 137 -16.56 -5.35 18.18
N SER A 138 -16.51 -6.56 18.74
CA SER A 138 -16.21 -7.77 17.99
C SER A 138 -17.24 -8.06 16.89
N GLU A 139 -18.51 -7.83 17.17
CA GLU A 139 -19.59 -7.94 16.20
C GLU A 139 -19.47 -6.90 15.07
N ALA A 140 -19.19 -5.64 15.39
CA ALA A 140 -18.98 -4.59 14.40
C ALA A 140 -17.79 -4.89 13.47
N ILE A 141 -16.69 -5.41 14.00
CA ILE A 141 -15.54 -5.84 13.20
C ILE A 141 -15.91 -7.04 12.31
N ARG A 142 -16.69 -8.00 12.82
CA ARG A 142 -17.14 -9.15 12.05
C ARG A 142 -18.01 -8.71 10.87
N ILE A 143 -19.04 -7.90 11.13
CA ILE A 143 -19.95 -7.37 10.09
C ILE A 143 -19.18 -6.59 9.04
N GLY A 144 -18.31 -5.66 9.45
CA GLY A 144 -17.49 -4.90 8.51
C GLY A 144 -16.58 -5.76 7.66
N ASN A 145 -16.03 -6.85 8.22
CA ASN A 145 -15.20 -7.80 7.47
C ASN A 145 -16.03 -8.68 6.52
N GLU A 146 -17.25 -9.02 6.88
CA GLU A 146 -18.19 -9.76 6.04
C GLU A 146 -18.69 -8.91 4.87
N GLU A 147 -19.03 -7.65 5.11
CA GLU A 147 -19.45 -6.70 4.09
C GLU A 147 -18.35 -6.46 3.04
N ILE A 148 -17.10 -6.26 3.50
CA ILE A 148 -15.94 -6.15 2.59
C ILE A 148 -15.74 -7.46 1.80
N SER A 149 -15.92 -8.62 2.42
CA SER A 149 -15.80 -9.91 1.72
C SER A 149 -16.90 -10.09 0.70
N GLY A 150 -18.15 -9.81 1.07
CA GLY A 150 -19.29 -9.92 0.18
C GLY A 150 -19.17 -9.02 -1.05
N SER A 151 -18.74 -7.76 -0.86
CA SER A 151 -18.52 -6.84 -1.96
C SER A 151 -17.38 -7.27 -2.91
N ILE A 152 -16.34 -7.90 -2.37
CA ILE A 152 -15.25 -8.48 -3.17
C ILE A 152 -15.75 -9.70 -3.95
N ASP A 153 -16.49 -10.60 -3.31
CA ASP A 153 -17.00 -11.80 -3.94
C ASP A 153 -18.01 -11.46 -5.05
N GLU A 154 -18.92 -10.52 -4.83
CA GLU A 154 -19.88 -10.06 -5.84
C GLU A 154 -19.18 -9.45 -7.06
N ASN A 155 -18.16 -8.63 -6.85
CA ASN A 155 -17.36 -8.07 -7.94
C ASN A 155 -16.49 -9.13 -8.64
N LEU A 156 -16.03 -10.14 -7.93
CA LEU A 156 -15.22 -11.24 -8.50
C LEU A 156 -16.08 -12.16 -9.37
N TYR A 157 -17.33 -12.43 -8.98
CA TYR A 157 -18.28 -13.23 -9.80
C TYR A 157 -18.61 -12.56 -11.14
N LEU A 158 -18.56 -11.24 -11.22
CA LEU A 158 -18.77 -10.48 -12.46
C LEU A 158 -17.55 -10.54 -13.41
N VAL A 159 -16.38 -10.94 -12.90
CA VAL A 159 -15.17 -11.07 -13.71
C VAL A 159 -14.92 -12.55 -13.99
N SER A 160 -15.19 -12.98 -15.24
CA SER A 160 -14.90 -14.35 -15.68
C SER A 160 -13.48 -14.78 -15.34
N ASN A 161 -13.31 -16.01 -14.87
CA ASN A 161 -12.00 -16.61 -14.55
C ASN A 161 -10.97 -16.43 -15.67
N THR A 162 -11.40 -16.43 -16.92
CA THR A 162 -10.56 -16.18 -18.10
C THR A 162 -9.98 -14.75 -18.07
N LYS A 163 -10.75 -13.76 -17.65
CA LYS A 163 -10.27 -12.37 -17.53
C LYS A 163 -9.25 -12.24 -16.41
N ILE A 164 -9.47 -12.90 -15.28
CA ILE A 164 -8.51 -12.92 -14.17
C ILE A 164 -7.17 -13.52 -14.62
N PHE A 165 -7.19 -14.63 -15.37
CA PHE A 165 -5.99 -15.26 -15.92
C PHE A 165 -5.25 -14.35 -16.90
N ILE A 166 -5.97 -13.68 -17.80
CA ILE A 166 -5.39 -12.72 -18.75
C ILE A 166 -4.72 -11.57 -18.01
N TRP A 167 -5.35 -11.04 -16.96
CA TRP A 167 -4.81 -9.96 -16.15
C TRP A 167 -3.58 -10.38 -15.35
N LEU A 168 -3.55 -11.59 -14.81
CA LEU A 168 -2.37 -12.14 -14.14
C LEU A 168 -1.19 -12.31 -15.11
N ILE A 169 -1.45 -12.73 -16.34
CA ILE A 169 -0.42 -12.85 -17.38
C ILE A 169 0.09 -11.47 -17.79
N ILE A 170 -0.79 -10.50 -18.02
CA ILE A 170 -0.40 -9.14 -18.40
C ILE A 170 0.42 -8.48 -17.28
N SER A 171 -0.01 -8.60 -16.02
CA SER A 171 0.72 -8.04 -14.89
C SER A 171 2.08 -8.72 -14.67
N SER A 172 2.19 -10.03 -14.92
CA SER A 172 3.48 -10.72 -14.83
C SER A 172 4.43 -10.38 -15.99
N LEU A 173 3.89 -10.12 -17.19
CA LEU A 173 4.68 -9.68 -18.36
C LEU A 173 5.15 -8.22 -18.25
N SER A 174 4.48 -7.38 -17.45
CA SER A 174 4.90 -5.99 -17.21
C SER A 174 6.02 -5.87 -16.16
N LEU A 175 6.39 -6.97 -15.50
CA LEU A 175 7.47 -7.05 -14.52
C LEU A 175 8.82 -7.49 -15.13
N TYR A 176 8.83 -7.83 -16.42
CA TYR A 176 10.03 -8.13 -17.22
C TYR A 176 10.23 -7.09 -18.34
#